data_abcbd6f146751f85e401f2ec8c7e6db4
#
_entry.id   abcbd6f146751f85e401f2ec8c7e6db4
#
_cell.length_a   1.000
_cell.length_b   1.000
_cell.length_c   1.000
_cell.angle_alpha   90.00
_cell.angle_beta   90.00
_cell.angle_gamma   90.00
#
_symmetry.space_group_name_H-M   'P 1'
#
loop_
_entity.id
_entity.type
_entity.pdbx_description
1 polymer ?
#
loop_
_entity_poly.entity_id
_entity_poly.type
_entity_poly.pdbx_seq_one_letter_code
_entity_poly.pdbx_strand_id
1 'polypeptide(L)'
;VISVTNLPLCIDSSHVEIIEAALRIYPGRALINSISLEEKKCRPLMRIAKKYGAMAILLPLSDKGLPENLDEKKEIIRRLLEIADEEGLSRDSLIIDGLVATVGANRMAALETLDTIAYCKNELQIPTICGLSNISFGLPERINVNTAFLTMAIANGLTMAICNPGQAMLVNASLAADLLLAKEDSDNIYVEN
;
A
#
# COMPACT_ATOMS: atom_id res chain seq x y z
N VAL A 1 -1.10 -12.71 -18.81
CA VAL A 1 -1.92 -11.61 -18.25
C VAL A 1 -1.92 -10.43 -19.23
N ILE A 2 -0.77 -9.90 -19.63
CA ILE A 2 -0.66 -8.72 -20.53
C ILE A 2 -1.35 -8.86 -21.88
N SER A 3 -1.66 -10.08 -22.32
CA SER A 3 -2.41 -10.34 -23.56
C SER A 3 -3.94 -10.24 -23.38
N VAL A 4 -4.44 -10.11 -22.15
CA VAL A 4 -5.88 -10.14 -21.83
C VAL A 4 -6.37 -8.92 -21.06
N THR A 5 -5.48 -8.02 -20.64
CA THR A 5 -5.85 -6.79 -19.95
C THR A 5 -4.85 -5.67 -20.22
N ASN A 6 -5.34 -4.43 -20.25
CA ASN A 6 -4.55 -3.20 -20.31
C ASN A 6 -4.34 -2.58 -18.93
N LEU A 7 -4.83 -3.20 -17.85
CA LEU A 7 -4.63 -2.70 -16.51
C LEU A 7 -3.16 -2.80 -16.10
N PRO A 8 -2.63 -1.81 -15.37
CA PRO A 8 -1.29 -1.88 -14.82
C PRO A 8 -1.12 -3.11 -13.92
N LEU A 9 0.05 -3.75 -13.98
CA LEU A 9 0.33 -4.93 -13.17
C LEU A 9 1.13 -4.58 -11.92
N CYS A 10 0.75 -5.22 -10.81
CA CYS A 10 1.53 -5.28 -9.60
C CYS A 10 2.32 -6.60 -9.58
N ILE A 11 3.65 -6.51 -9.48
CA ILE A 11 4.54 -7.67 -9.40
C ILE A 11 4.76 -7.97 -7.92
N ASP A 12 4.18 -9.07 -7.47
CA ASP A 12 4.23 -9.51 -6.07
C ASP A 12 5.22 -10.67 -5.92
N SER A 13 6.37 -10.39 -5.33
CA SER A 13 7.40 -11.38 -5.03
C SER A 13 8.35 -10.89 -3.95
N SER A 14 8.88 -11.84 -3.16
CA SER A 14 9.95 -11.59 -2.18
C SER A 14 11.37 -11.80 -2.75
N HIS A 15 11.49 -12.19 -4.04
CA HIS A 15 12.75 -12.53 -4.70
C HIS A 15 13.15 -11.46 -5.71
N VAL A 16 14.34 -10.89 -5.52
CA VAL A 16 14.90 -9.81 -6.34
C VAL A 16 15.00 -10.21 -7.82
N GLU A 17 15.50 -11.41 -8.09
CA GLU A 17 15.67 -11.96 -9.43
C GLU A 17 14.36 -12.21 -10.15
N ILE A 18 13.29 -12.59 -9.43
CA ILE A 18 11.96 -12.79 -10.01
C ILE A 18 11.36 -11.43 -10.40
N ILE A 19 11.47 -10.44 -9.51
CA ILE A 19 11.00 -9.07 -9.80
C ILE A 19 11.73 -8.51 -11.02
N GLU A 20 13.06 -8.63 -11.08
CA GLU A 20 13.82 -8.13 -12.24
C GLU A 20 13.46 -8.86 -13.54
N ALA A 21 13.29 -10.19 -13.49
CA ALA A 21 12.87 -10.97 -14.66
C ALA A 21 11.49 -10.55 -15.17
N ALA A 22 10.54 -10.32 -14.27
CA ALA A 22 9.20 -9.86 -14.63
C ALA A 22 9.21 -8.44 -15.22
N LEU A 23 9.95 -7.50 -14.63
CA LEU A 23 10.09 -6.14 -15.12
C LEU A 23 10.74 -6.07 -16.50
N ARG A 24 11.66 -6.98 -16.82
CA ARG A 24 12.34 -7.05 -18.11
C ARG A 24 11.40 -7.34 -19.27
N ILE A 25 10.33 -8.08 -19.01
CA ILE A 25 9.36 -8.49 -20.05
C ILE A 25 8.05 -7.71 -20.00
N TYR A 26 7.80 -6.94 -18.95
CA TYR A 26 6.58 -6.15 -18.82
C TYR A 26 6.70 -4.84 -19.61
N PRO A 27 5.81 -4.58 -20.57
CA PRO A 27 5.95 -3.43 -21.48
C PRO A 27 5.45 -2.09 -20.89
N GLY A 28 4.94 -2.09 -19.64
CA GLY A 28 4.36 -0.93 -18.99
C GLY A 28 5.12 -0.51 -17.73
N ARG A 29 4.60 0.48 -17.02
CA ARG A 29 5.10 0.89 -15.71
C ARG A 29 4.49 -0.01 -14.64
N ALA A 30 5.23 -0.98 -14.14
CA ALA A 30 4.78 -1.90 -13.10
C ALA A 30 4.83 -1.26 -11.71
N LEU A 31 4.06 -1.85 -10.78
CA LEU A 31 4.18 -1.62 -9.34
C LEU A 31 4.88 -2.84 -8.72
N ILE A 32 5.92 -2.62 -7.92
CA ILE A 32 6.61 -3.67 -7.16
C ILE A 32 5.95 -3.81 -5.79
N ASN A 33 5.51 -5.00 -5.43
CA ASN A 33 5.02 -5.34 -4.10
C ASN A 33 5.95 -6.41 -3.50
N SER A 34 6.83 -6.05 -2.59
CA SER A 34 7.13 -4.75 -2.00
C SER A 34 8.63 -4.64 -1.69
N ILE A 35 9.09 -3.47 -1.29
CA ILE A 35 10.46 -3.24 -0.84
C ILE A 35 10.42 -2.96 0.67
N SER A 36 11.04 -3.86 1.45
CA SER A 36 11.19 -3.73 2.90
C SER A 36 12.61 -3.29 3.29
N LEU A 37 12.80 -2.88 4.55
CA LEU A 37 14.11 -2.50 5.08
C LEU A 37 14.94 -3.76 5.46
N GLU A 38 15.01 -4.72 4.55
CA GLU A 38 15.88 -5.88 4.66
C GLU A 38 17.21 -5.61 3.94
N GLU A 39 18.32 -5.75 4.64
CA GLU A 39 19.66 -5.35 4.16
C GLU A 39 20.00 -5.91 2.77
N LYS A 40 19.67 -7.19 2.53
CA LYS A 40 20.01 -7.88 1.29
C LYS A 40 19.11 -7.53 0.11
N LYS A 41 17.92 -6.96 0.34
CA LYS A 41 16.89 -6.75 -0.69
C LYS A 41 16.61 -5.28 -0.97
N CYS A 42 16.65 -4.43 0.05
CA CYS A 42 16.22 -3.04 -0.04
C CYS A 42 16.90 -2.29 -1.19
N ARG A 43 18.22 -2.12 -1.11
CA ARG A 43 18.98 -1.38 -2.14
C ARG A 43 18.96 -2.02 -3.53
N PRO A 44 19.13 -3.35 -3.68
CA PRO A 44 18.98 -3.99 -4.98
C PRO A 44 17.62 -3.72 -5.64
N LEU A 45 16.51 -3.82 -4.88
CA LEU A 45 15.17 -3.57 -5.42
C LEU A 45 14.94 -2.09 -5.75
N MET A 46 15.48 -1.13 -4.96
CA MET A 46 15.42 0.30 -5.29
C MET A 46 16.12 0.60 -6.64
N ARG A 47 17.32 0.02 -6.85
CA ARG A 47 18.06 0.15 -8.12
C ARG A 47 17.30 -0.46 -9.30
N ILE A 48 16.69 -1.62 -9.10
CA ILE A 48 15.87 -2.28 -10.11
C ILE A 48 14.63 -1.43 -10.42
N ALA A 49 13.91 -0.92 -9.42
CA ALA A 49 12.78 -0.03 -9.61
C ALA A 49 13.17 1.19 -10.46
N LYS A 50 14.28 1.85 -10.11
CA LYS A 50 14.82 2.97 -10.88
C LYS A 50 15.18 2.57 -12.31
N LYS A 51 15.91 1.46 -12.49
CA LYS A 51 16.37 0.97 -13.81
C LYS A 51 15.22 0.76 -14.79
N TYR A 52 14.10 0.22 -14.32
CA TYR A 52 12.93 -0.09 -15.15
C TYR A 52 11.83 0.98 -15.08
N GLY A 53 12.01 2.06 -14.32
CA GLY A 53 11.00 3.11 -14.14
C GLY A 53 9.76 2.62 -13.42
N ALA A 54 9.85 1.56 -12.61
CA ALA A 54 8.75 1.00 -11.86
C ALA A 54 8.37 1.85 -10.65
N MET A 55 7.12 1.75 -10.23
CA MET A 55 6.68 2.21 -8.91
C MET A 55 6.96 1.13 -7.86
N ALA A 56 7.10 1.51 -6.60
CA ALA A 56 7.37 0.58 -5.53
C ALA A 56 6.54 0.85 -4.28
N ILE A 57 5.98 -0.21 -3.72
CA ILE A 57 5.40 -0.20 -2.38
C ILE A 57 6.55 -0.38 -1.38
N LEU A 58 6.67 0.56 -0.46
CA LEU A 58 7.60 0.49 0.66
C LEU A 58 6.87 -0.12 1.85
N LEU A 59 7.32 -1.29 2.27
CA LEU A 59 6.75 -2.03 3.40
C LEU A 59 7.58 -1.73 4.67
N PRO A 60 7.01 -1.11 5.72
CA PRO A 60 7.75 -0.77 6.94
C PRO A 60 8.01 -2.00 7.83
N LEU A 61 8.81 -2.90 7.30
CA LEU A 61 9.29 -4.14 7.91
C LEU A 61 10.82 -4.18 7.75
N SER A 62 11.55 -4.70 8.73
CA SER A 62 13.00 -4.81 8.72
C SER A 62 13.48 -6.25 8.93
N ASP A 63 14.79 -6.47 8.94
CA ASP A 63 15.38 -7.77 9.31
C ASP A 63 15.00 -8.24 10.72
N LYS A 64 14.56 -7.33 11.60
CA LYS A 64 14.04 -7.65 12.93
C LYS A 64 12.58 -8.14 12.92
N GLY A 65 11.90 -8.03 11.78
CA GLY A 65 10.48 -8.34 11.63
C GLY A 65 9.58 -7.12 11.67
N LEU A 66 8.38 -7.29 12.23
CA LEU A 66 7.39 -6.21 12.37
C LEU A 66 7.85 -5.17 13.40
N PRO A 67 7.57 -3.87 13.16
CA PRO A 67 7.83 -2.83 14.15
C PRO A 67 7.01 -3.06 15.44
N GLU A 68 7.61 -2.77 16.59
CA GLU A 68 6.98 -2.96 17.90
C GLU A 68 5.89 -1.90 18.19
N ASN A 69 6.01 -0.72 17.57
CA ASN A 69 5.13 0.41 17.79
C ASN A 69 5.14 1.39 16.60
N LEU A 70 4.30 2.42 16.68
CA LEU A 70 4.17 3.43 15.64
C LEU A 70 5.46 4.24 15.42
N ASP A 71 6.23 4.54 16.47
CA ASP A 71 7.45 5.33 16.35
C ASP A 71 8.53 4.55 15.59
N GLU A 72 8.71 3.28 15.90
CA GLU A 72 9.61 2.40 15.14
C GLU A 72 9.15 2.25 13.68
N LYS A 73 7.82 2.12 13.45
CA LYS A 73 7.26 2.08 12.08
C LYS A 73 7.61 3.36 11.30
N LYS A 74 7.45 4.53 11.91
CA LYS A 74 7.81 5.82 11.31
C LYS A 74 9.32 5.91 11.03
N GLU A 75 10.15 5.36 11.91
CA GLU A 75 11.60 5.33 11.72
C GLU A 75 11.99 4.45 10.53
N ILE A 76 11.39 3.26 10.40
CA ILE A 76 11.61 2.38 9.24
C ILE A 76 11.17 3.08 7.94
N ILE A 77 10.01 3.76 7.94
CA ILE A 77 9.54 4.52 6.77
C ILE A 77 10.55 5.60 6.38
N ARG A 78 11.03 6.41 7.35
CA ARG A 78 12.03 7.46 7.07
C ARG A 78 13.30 6.86 6.47
N ARG A 79 13.79 5.75 7.04
CA ARG A 79 14.99 5.09 6.54
C ARG A 79 14.82 4.52 5.13
N LEU A 80 13.66 3.95 4.81
CA LEU A 80 13.33 3.51 3.44
C LEU A 80 13.35 4.67 2.44
N LEU A 81 12.80 5.83 2.83
CA LEU A 81 12.79 7.03 1.99
C LEU A 81 14.19 7.61 1.78
N GLU A 82 15.03 7.64 2.82
CA GLU A 82 16.44 8.04 2.70
C GLU A 82 17.20 7.14 1.72
N ILE A 83 17.01 5.82 1.81
CA ILE A 83 17.65 4.87 0.89
C ILE A 83 17.13 5.08 -0.54
N ALA A 84 15.84 5.35 -0.73
CA ALA A 84 15.29 5.66 -2.04
C ALA A 84 15.92 6.92 -2.63
N ASP A 85 16.07 7.98 -1.82
CA ASP A 85 16.76 9.23 -2.22
C ASP A 85 18.26 8.97 -2.55
N GLU A 86 18.97 8.20 -1.73
CA GLU A 86 20.36 7.80 -1.97
C GLU A 86 20.56 7.02 -3.29
N GLU A 87 19.61 6.11 -3.60
CA GLU A 87 19.61 5.35 -4.86
C GLU A 87 19.05 6.15 -6.04
N GLY A 88 18.50 7.35 -5.78
CA GLY A 88 17.96 8.25 -6.78
C GLY A 88 16.62 7.78 -7.38
N LEU A 89 15.79 7.11 -6.58
CA LEU A 89 14.41 6.76 -6.94
C LEU A 89 13.49 7.91 -6.52
N SER A 90 12.75 8.47 -7.49
CA SER A 90 11.84 9.58 -7.24
C SER A 90 10.73 9.22 -6.26
N ARG A 91 10.40 10.15 -5.36
CA ARG A 91 9.31 10.00 -4.40
C ARG A 91 7.94 9.82 -5.07
N ASP A 92 7.74 10.35 -6.27
CA ASP A 92 6.54 10.14 -7.10
C ASP A 92 6.37 8.69 -7.58
N SER A 93 7.40 7.86 -7.38
CA SER A 93 7.37 6.43 -7.69
C SER A 93 7.12 5.56 -6.47
N LEU A 94 6.91 6.17 -5.28
CA LEU A 94 6.82 5.46 -4.01
C LEU A 94 5.41 5.50 -3.44
N ILE A 95 5.01 4.40 -2.81
CA ILE A 95 3.76 4.25 -2.08
C ILE A 95 4.10 3.57 -0.76
N ILE A 96 3.62 4.07 0.36
CA ILE A 96 3.88 3.47 1.67
C ILE A 96 2.77 2.47 2.03
N ASP A 97 3.13 1.23 2.38
CA ASP A 97 2.17 0.29 2.98
C ASP A 97 1.92 0.67 4.43
N GLY A 98 0.64 0.82 4.79
CA GLY A 98 0.23 1.11 6.16
C GLY A 98 0.53 -0.02 7.16
N LEU A 99 0.92 -1.20 6.65
CA LEU A 99 1.25 -2.40 7.43
C LEU A 99 0.11 -2.78 8.39
N VAL A 100 -0.94 -3.35 7.81
CA VAL A 100 -2.16 -3.74 8.54
C VAL A 100 -1.95 -5.05 9.29
N ALA A 101 -1.99 -5.00 10.61
CA ALA A 101 -2.11 -6.17 11.48
C ALA A 101 -3.58 -6.51 11.78
N THR A 102 -3.87 -7.72 12.26
CA THR A 102 -5.23 -8.09 12.62
C THR A 102 -5.63 -7.58 13.99
N VAL A 103 -6.84 -7.02 14.10
CA VAL A 103 -7.42 -6.62 15.40
C VAL A 103 -7.70 -7.82 16.30
N GLY A 104 -7.74 -9.04 15.75
CA GLY A 104 -7.85 -10.28 16.51
C GLY A 104 -6.62 -10.58 17.38
N ALA A 105 -5.43 -10.10 16.97
CA ALA A 105 -4.18 -10.28 17.72
C ALA A 105 -3.74 -9.00 18.46
N ASN A 106 -3.99 -7.82 17.86
CA ASN A 106 -3.67 -6.53 18.46
C ASN A 106 -4.88 -5.58 18.35
N ARG A 107 -5.53 -5.31 19.47
CA ARG A 107 -6.69 -4.42 19.54
C ARG A 107 -6.43 -2.99 19.02
N MET A 108 -5.18 -2.54 19.01
CA MET A 108 -4.77 -1.22 18.53
C MET A 108 -4.41 -1.21 17.04
N ALA A 109 -4.38 -2.35 16.38
CA ALA A 109 -3.89 -2.49 14.99
C ALA A 109 -4.56 -1.54 14.00
N ALA A 110 -5.88 -1.35 14.12
CA ALA A 110 -6.60 -0.42 13.27
C ALA A 110 -6.12 1.02 13.48
N LEU A 111 -6.06 1.48 14.72
CA LEU A 111 -5.64 2.84 15.07
C LEU A 111 -4.18 3.11 14.65
N GLU A 112 -3.27 2.18 14.91
CA GLU A 112 -1.87 2.29 14.49
C GLU A 112 -1.72 2.41 12.97
N THR A 113 -2.55 1.67 12.22
CA THR A 113 -2.56 1.79 10.75
C THR A 113 -3.13 3.12 10.28
N LEU A 114 -4.23 3.60 10.89
CA LEU A 114 -4.82 4.90 10.58
C LEU A 114 -3.85 6.05 10.87
N ASP A 115 -3.14 6.00 12.00
CA ASP A 115 -2.11 6.97 12.37
C ASP A 115 -0.93 6.94 11.39
N THR A 116 -0.55 5.75 10.89
CA THR A 116 0.48 5.61 9.85
C THR A 116 0.04 6.28 8.54
N ILE A 117 -1.20 6.04 8.10
CA ILE A 117 -1.78 6.66 6.90
C ILE A 117 -1.80 8.19 7.05
N ALA A 118 -2.30 8.68 8.18
CA ALA A 118 -2.36 10.11 8.46
C ALA A 118 -0.97 10.76 8.49
N TYR A 119 0.03 10.09 9.08
CA TYR A 119 1.44 10.52 9.05
C TYR A 119 1.97 10.64 7.62
N CYS A 120 1.78 9.61 6.80
CA CYS A 120 2.25 9.62 5.41
C CYS A 120 1.59 10.74 4.59
N LYS A 121 0.27 10.95 4.78
CA LYS A 121 -0.47 12.02 4.10
C LYS A 121 -0.02 13.41 4.53
N ASN A 122 0.01 13.66 5.85
CA ASN A 122 0.12 15.02 6.39
C ASN A 122 1.57 15.50 6.49
N GLU A 123 2.50 14.61 6.87
CA GLU A 123 3.90 14.96 7.10
C GLU A 123 4.81 14.62 5.92
N LEU A 124 4.59 13.47 5.27
CA LEU A 124 5.45 13.02 4.17
C LEU A 124 4.92 13.38 2.78
N GLN A 125 3.62 13.60 2.66
CA GLN A 125 2.91 13.85 1.38
C GLN A 125 3.15 12.72 0.36
N ILE A 126 3.18 11.47 0.85
CA ILE A 126 3.37 10.26 0.03
C ILE A 126 2.09 9.42 0.07
N PRO A 127 1.63 8.89 -1.10
CA PRO A 127 0.46 8.03 -1.16
C PRO A 127 0.65 6.75 -0.34
N THR A 128 -0.48 6.21 0.15
CA THR A 128 -0.48 5.01 0.99
C THR A 128 -1.31 3.89 0.37
N ILE A 129 -0.93 2.65 0.71
CA ILE A 129 -1.66 1.44 0.33
C ILE A 129 -1.82 0.53 1.56
N CYS A 130 -2.86 -0.29 1.57
CA CYS A 130 -3.07 -1.29 2.62
C CYS A 130 -3.57 -2.61 2.04
N GLY A 131 -3.04 -3.72 2.55
CA GLY A 131 -3.65 -5.06 2.43
C GLY A 131 -4.88 -5.13 3.33
N LEU A 132 -6.05 -4.74 2.79
CA LEU A 132 -7.26 -4.43 3.57
C LEU A 132 -7.72 -5.59 4.46
N SER A 133 -7.77 -6.80 3.93
CA SER A 133 -8.36 -7.94 4.63
C SER A 133 -7.52 -8.48 5.79
N ASN A 134 -6.31 -8.00 5.97
CA ASN A 134 -5.46 -8.36 7.12
C ASN A 134 -6.10 -7.90 8.44
N ILE A 135 -6.80 -6.75 8.43
CA ILE A 135 -7.43 -6.18 9.64
C ILE A 135 -8.37 -7.16 10.35
N SER A 136 -9.08 -7.97 9.57
CA SER A 136 -10.12 -8.89 10.07
C SER A 136 -9.68 -10.36 10.10
N PHE A 137 -8.38 -10.65 9.92
CA PHE A 137 -7.91 -12.04 9.89
C PHE A 137 -8.27 -12.78 11.19
N GLY A 138 -8.88 -13.96 11.03
CA GLY A 138 -9.35 -14.77 12.16
C GLY A 138 -10.70 -14.38 12.77
N LEU A 139 -11.35 -13.31 12.28
CA LEU A 139 -12.66 -12.87 12.78
C LEU A 139 -13.82 -13.44 11.93
N PRO A 140 -15.03 -13.59 12.50
CA PRO A 140 -16.24 -13.84 11.74
C PRO A 140 -16.67 -12.56 10.99
N GLU A 141 -17.57 -12.72 10.00
CA GLU A 141 -18.19 -11.60 9.27
C GLU A 141 -17.19 -10.53 8.78
N ARG A 142 -16.04 -11.00 8.27
CA ARG A 142 -14.89 -10.18 7.88
C ARG A 142 -15.23 -9.00 7.00
N ILE A 143 -16.25 -9.13 6.13
CA ILE A 143 -16.65 -8.08 5.20
C ILE A 143 -17.07 -6.80 5.94
N ASN A 144 -17.78 -6.93 7.07
CA ASN A 144 -18.24 -5.79 7.86
C ASN A 144 -17.05 -5.02 8.45
N VAL A 145 -16.07 -5.75 9.01
CA VAL A 145 -14.85 -5.16 9.58
C VAL A 145 -14.01 -4.51 8.48
N ASN A 146 -13.82 -5.20 7.35
CA ASN A 146 -13.07 -4.68 6.21
C ASN A 146 -13.69 -3.39 5.66
N THR A 147 -15.02 -3.36 5.52
CA THR A 147 -15.74 -2.19 4.99
C THR A 147 -15.64 -0.99 5.94
N ALA A 148 -15.87 -1.20 7.23
CA ALA A 148 -15.71 -0.15 8.23
C ALA A 148 -14.27 0.39 8.26
N PHE A 149 -13.28 -0.50 8.27
CA PHE A 149 -11.88 -0.10 8.26
C PHE A 149 -11.50 0.66 6.98
N LEU A 150 -11.98 0.23 5.82
CA LEU A 150 -11.73 0.92 4.54
C LEU A 150 -12.22 2.38 4.59
N THR A 151 -13.44 2.62 5.04
CA THR A 151 -13.99 3.99 5.14
C THR A 151 -13.19 4.86 6.11
N MET A 152 -12.80 4.30 7.27
CA MET A 152 -11.92 4.99 8.22
C MET A 152 -10.55 5.30 7.61
N ALA A 153 -9.95 4.36 6.89
CA ALA A 153 -8.65 4.54 6.25
C ALA A 153 -8.70 5.61 5.14
N ILE A 154 -9.75 5.61 4.31
CA ILE A 154 -9.97 6.66 3.28
C ILE A 154 -10.10 8.03 3.93
N ALA A 155 -10.83 8.16 5.02
CA ALA A 155 -10.97 9.42 5.78
C ALA A 155 -9.62 9.91 6.32
N ASN A 156 -8.71 8.99 6.69
CA ASN A 156 -7.35 9.33 7.13
C ASN A 156 -6.36 9.57 5.97
N GLY A 157 -6.76 9.34 4.72
CA GLY A 157 -5.95 9.65 3.54
C GLY A 157 -5.40 8.46 2.77
N LEU A 158 -5.94 7.26 2.98
CA LEU A 158 -5.60 6.10 2.16
C LEU A 158 -5.86 6.39 0.69
N THR A 159 -4.89 6.08 -0.16
CA THR A 159 -4.96 6.30 -1.61
C THR A 159 -5.30 5.03 -2.39
N MET A 160 -4.83 3.88 -1.93
CA MET A 160 -5.05 2.59 -2.59
C MET A 160 -5.31 1.49 -1.57
N ALA A 161 -6.03 0.43 -1.99
CA ALA A 161 -6.24 -0.76 -1.19
C ALA A 161 -6.00 -2.03 -2.02
N ILE A 162 -5.30 -3.00 -1.43
CA ILE A 162 -5.24 -4.37 -1.96
C ILE A 162 -6.45 -5.10 -1.40
N CYS A 163 -7.45 -5.33 -2.24
CA CYS A 163 -8.70 -5.97 -1.84
C CYS A 163 -9.33 -6.71 -3.03
N ASN A 164 -10.40 -7.46 -2.78
CA ASN A 164 -11.17 -8.11 -3.84
C ASN A 164 -12.21 -7.12 -4.42
N PRO A 165 -12.03 -6.61 -5.65
CA PRO A 165 -12.98 -5.67 -6.26
C PRO A 165 -14.34 -6.30 -6.60
N GLY A 166 -14.46 -7.63 -6.58
CA GLY A 166 -15.74 -8.34 -6.74
C GLY A 166 -16.64 -8.25 -5.49
N GLN A 167 -16.17 -7.69 -4.38
CA GLN A 167 -16.98 -7.47 -3.18
C GLN A 167 -17.68 -6.11 -3.27
N ALA A 168 -18.91 -6.09 -3.80
CA ALA A 168 -19.68 -4.87 -4.01
C ALA A 168 -19.78 -3.96 -2.77
N MET A 169 -19.87 -4.55 -1.55
CA MET A 169 -19.91 -3.77 -0.32
C MET A 169 -18.64 -2.92 -0.12
N LEU A 170 -17.47 -3.43 -0.48
CA LEU A 170 -16.21 -2.65 -0.40
C LEU A 170 -16.17 -1.53 -1.43
N VAL A 171 -16.55 -1.85 -2.68
CA VAL A 171 -16.56 -0.86 -3.77
C VAL A 171 -17.55 0.26 -3.44
N ASN A 172 -18.78 -0.07 -3.09
CA ASN A 172 -19.81 0.92 -2.76
C ASN A 172 -19.40 1.78 -1.55
N ALA A 173 -18.77 1.17 -0.53
CA ALA A 173 -18.30 1.92 0.63
C ALA A 173 -17.14 2.87 0.29
N SER A 174 -16.23 2.49 -0.63
CA SER A 174 -15.17 3.39 -1.08
C SER A 174 -15.71 4.59 -1.85
N LEU A 175 -16.66 4.38 -2.77
CA LEU A 175 -17.30 5.45 -3.52
C LEU A 175 -18.09 6.39 -2.61
N ALA A 176 -18.83 5.82 -1.64
CA ALA A 176 -19.56 6.62 -0.65
C ALA A 176 -18.61 7.44 0.25
N ALA A 177 -17.47 6.88 0.65
CA ALA A 177 -16.47 7.60 1.43
C ALA A 177 -15.85 8.75 0.64
N ASP A 178 -15.53 8.54 -0.64
CA ASP A 178 -14.99 9.57 -1.52
C ASP A 178 -16.01 10.71 -1.74
N LEU A 179 -17.30 10.38 -1.93
CA LEU A 179 -18.39 11.34 -2.02
C LEU A 179 -18.51 12.19 -0.74
N LEU A 180 -18.52 11.54 0.44
CA LEU A 180 -18.64 12.23 1.73
C LEU A 180 -17.43 13.13 2.05
N LEU A 181 -16.28 12.84 1.47
CA LEU A 181 -15.06 13.64 1.58
C LEU A 181 -14.95 14.73 0.50
N ALA A 182 -15.97 14.87 -0.33
CA ALA A 182 -16.02 15.84 -1.43
C ALA A 182 -14.79 15.77 -2.35
N LYS A 183 -14.33 14.56 -2.66
CA LYS A 183 -13.23 14.38 -3.61
C LYS A 183 -13.69 14.78 -5.01
N GLU A 184 -12.75 15.23 -5.83
CA GLU A 184 -13.00 15.64 -7.22
C GLU A 184 -13.76 14.54 -7.98
N ASP A 185 -14.81 14.91 -8.71
CA ASP A 185 -15.71 14.06 -9.49
C ASP A 185 -16.42 12.93 -8.74
N SER A 186 -16.35 12.88 -7.41
CA SER A 186 -16.92 11.80 -6.60
C SER A 186 -18.45 11.69 -6.69
N ASP A 187 -19.14 12.80 -6.92
CA ASP A 187 -20.61 12.87 -7.11
C ASP A 187 -21.02 12.18 -8.43
N ASN A 188 -20.36 12.49 -9.54
CA ASN A 188 -20.61 11.88 -10.84
C ASN A 188 -20.29 10.38 -10.79
N ILE A 189 -19.11 10.01 -10.28
CA ILE A 189 -18.67 8.62 -10.15
C ILE A 189 -19.65 7.80 -9.30
N TYR A 190 -20.18 8.37 -8.20
CA TYR A 190 -21.13 7.68 -7.33
C TYR A 190 -22.50 7.47 -8.00
N VAL A 191 -22.97 8.41 -8.81
CA VAL A 191 -24.27 8.30 -9.50
C VAL A 191 -24.22 7.34 -10.70
N GLU A 192 -23.07 7.24 -11.37
CA GLU A 192 -22.90 6.37 -12.55
C GLU A 192 -22.60 4.89 -12.21
N ASN A 193 -22.25 4.58 -10.94
CA ASN A 193 -21.94 3.22 -10.49
C ASN A 193 -23.19 2.44 -10.06
#